data_35fbd3f010d36b52922928f04f050963
#
_entry.id   35fbd3f010d36b52922928f04f050963
#
_cell.length_a   1.000
_cell.length_b   1.000
_cell.length_c   1.000
_cell.angle_alpha   90.00
_cell.angle_beta   90.00
_cell.angle_gamma   90.00
#
_symmetry.space_group_name_H-M   'P 1'
#
loop_
_entity.id
_entity.type
_entity.pdbx_description
1 polymer ?
#
loop_
_entity_poly.entity_id
_entity_poly.type
_entity_poly.pdbx_seq_one_letter_code
_entity_poly.pdbx_strand_id
1 'polypeptide(L)'
;DNPYAFFAFASQILFHVETPAGIHPRAFVEEGAEVDPSATVEALAVVRRGARVGARTVIKTGAVVGEDTVVGEDCILYPNCVLERGTVVGNRCIFQPGCVIGGDGFGFAPFKGEWVKIPQVGRVVIGDDVEIGAGTTVDRGALEDTVIGDGTKLDNQIQLGHNDRIGRHVVMAACVGIAGSTTVGDHCMVGGAAMINGHINIPAGSGIGPGTAITGWGKEPAQKTGFFPALEGRDFQLVGATISRLPAMRKELKALARRMAELEALIRSAEE
;
A
#
# COMPACT_ATOMS: atom_id res chain seq x y z
N ASP A 1 22.28 -18.12 11.43
CA ASP A 1 22.40 -17.10 12.46
C ASP A 1 22.18 -15.72 11.83
N ASN A 2 21.15 -15.00 12.31
CA ASN A 2 20.81 -13.65 11.84
C ASN A 2 20.93 -12.67 13.02
N PRO A 3 22.06 -11.95 13.18
CA PRO A 3 22.26 -11.00 14.29
C PRO A 3 21.22 -9.87 14.32
N TYR A 4 20.72 -9.46 13.15
CA TYR A 4 19.72 -8.41 13.05
C TYR A 4 18.34 -8.86 13.57
N ALA A 5 17.96 -10.11 13.28
CA ALA A 5 16.76 -10.71 13.85
C ALA A 5 16.89 -10.89 15.37
N PHE A 6 18.06 -11.32 15.86
CA PHE A 6 18.33 -11.40 17.31
C PHE A 6 18.19 -10.04 18.01
N PHE A 7 18.74 -8.98 17.41
CA PHE A 7 18.58 -7.62 17.91
C PHE A 7 17.10 -7.21 17.99
N ALA A 8 16.31 -7.53 16.96
CA ALA A 8 14.88 -7.22 16.93
C ALA A 8 14.14 -7.93 18.07
N PHE A 9 14.34 -9.24 18.27
CA PHE A 9 13.71 -9.99 19.37
C PHE A 9 14.15 -9.49 20.75
N ALA A 10 15.43 -9.25 20.94
CA ALA A 10 15.95 -8.71 22.21
C ALA A 10 15.35 -7.32 22.51
N SER A 11 15.24 -6.46 21.50
CA SER A 11 14.65 -5.13 21.65
C SER A 11 13.17 -5.19 22.01
N GLN A 12 12.39 -6.10 21.41
CA GLN A 12 10.98 -6.30 21.75
C GLN A 12 10.80 -6.70 23.23
N ILE A 13 11.68 -7.53 23.77
CA ILE A 13 11.64 -7.94 25.19
C ILE A 13 12.06 -6.78 26.10
N LEU A 14 13.16 -6.10 25.78
CA LEU A 14 13.75 -5.06 26.63
C LEU A 14 12.93 -3.77 26.68
N PHE A 15 12.22 -3.45 25.62
CA PHE A 15 11.44 -2.21 25.49
C PHE A 15 9.93 -2.44 25.50
N HIS A 16 9.50 -3.64 25.93
CA HIS A 16 8.08 -3.91 26.14
C HIS A 16 7.51 -2.97 27.22
N VAL A 17 6.44 -2.27 26.91
CA VAL A 17 5.72 -1.41 27.84
C VAL A 17 4.36 -2.02 28.11
N GLU A 18 4.12 -2.46 29.31
CA GLU A 18 2.81 -2.93 29.75
C GLU A 18 1.82 -1.75 29.78
N THR A 19 0.65 -1.95 29.21
CA THR A 19 -0.44 -0.99 29.26
C THR A 19 -1.53 -1.55 30.17
N PRO A 20 -1.94 -0.81 31.24
CA PRO A 20 -2.99 -1.29 32.14
C PRO A 20 -4.32 -1.51 31.39
N ALA A 21 -4.93 -2.67 31.61
CA ALA A 21 -6.24 -2.98 31.04
C ALA A 21 -7.35 -2.06 31.62
N GLY A 22 -8.35 -1.79 30.81
CA GLY A 22 -9.54 -1.06 31.23
C GLY A 22 -9.96 0.04 30.27
N ILE A 23 -11.16 0.55 30.48
CA ILE A 23 -11.76 1.62 29.68
C ILE A 23 -11.64 2.93 30.46
N HIS A 24 -10.95 3.91 29.87
CA HIS A 24 -10.78 5.22 30.47
C HIS A 24 -12.14 5.94 30.57
N PRO A 25 -12.48 6.62 31.70
CA PRO A 25 -13.78 7.28 31.87
C PRO A 25 -14.15 8.35 30.82
N ARG A 26 -13.19 8.86 30.09
CA ARG A 26 -13.37 9.79 28.98
C ARG A 26 -13.34 9.13 27.60
N ALA A 27 -13.26 7.80 27.50
CA ALA A 27 -13.48 7.07 26.28
C ALA A 27 -14.98 6.99 25.98
N PHE A 28 -15.35 6.91 24.71
CA PHE A 28 -16.72 6.68 24.30
C PHE A 28 -16.87 5.25 23.75
N VAL A 29 -17.47 4.38 24.52
CA VAL A 29 -17.84 3.02 24.09
C VAL A 29 -19.35 3.00 23.94
N GLU A 30 -19.82 2.82 22.71
CA GLU A 30 -21.24 2.84 22.36
C GLU A 30 -21.93 1.55 22.85
N GLU A 31 -23.19 1.66 23.24
CA GLU A 31 -23.99 0.49 23.63
C GLU A 31 -24.06 -0.55 22.51
N GLY A 32 -23.80 -1.82 22.85
CA GLY A 32 -23.69 -2.92 21.87
C GLY A 32 -22.29 -3.13 21.29
N ALA A 33 -21.27 -2.35 21.71
CA ALA A 33 -19.88 -2.67 21.47
C ALA A 33 -19.38 -3.69 22.51
N GLU A 34 -18.55 -4.64 22.05
CA GLU A 34 -17.93 -5.68 22.87
C GLU A 34 -16.43 -5.41 23.00
N VAL A 35 -15.97 -5.12 24.22
CA VAL A 35 -14.55 -4.90 24.52
C VAL A 35 -14.08 -5.95 25.52
N ASP A 36 -13.05 -6.72 25.18
CA ASP A 36 -12.51 -7.72 26.08
C ASP A 36 -12.02 -7.05 27.40
N PRO A 37 -12.26 -7.64 28.56
CA PRO A 37 -11.84 -7.08 29.84
C PRO A 37 -10.35 -6.83 30.01
N SER A 38 -9.51 -7.53 29.23
CA SER A 38 -8.05 -7.34 29.23
C SER A 38 -7.58 -6.26 28.23
N ALA A 39 -8.48 -5.74 27.39
CA ALA A 39 -8.15 -4.66 26.46
C ALA A 39 -8.05 -3.30 27.18
N THR A 40 -7.34 -2.37 26.54
CA THR A 40 -7.19 -0.98 27.02
C THR A 40 -7.86 -0.04 26.04
N VAL A 41 -8.71 0.86 26.54
CA VAL A 41 -9.29 1.95 25.75
C VAL A 41 -8.94 3.27 26.43
N GLU A 42 -8.04 4.03 25.79
CA GLU A 42 -7.53 5.29 26.34
C GLU A 42 -8.56 6.45 26.24
N ALA A 43 -8.24 7.56 26.87
CA ALA A 43 -9.07 8.76 26.83
C ALA A 43 -9.38 9.22 25.41
N LEU A 44 -10.62 9.67 25.16
CA LEU A 44 -11.11 10.17 23.86
C LEU A 44 -11.09 9.14 22.71
N ALA A 45 -10.73 7.89 22.97
CA ALA A 45 -10.94 6.82 22.01
C ALA A 45 -12.44 6.52 21.86
N VAL A 46 -12.84 6.09 20.65
CA VAL A 46 -14.24 5.83 20.30
C VAL A 46 -14.37 4.39 19.81
N VAL A 47 -15.27 3.63 20.41
CA VAL A 47 -15.65 2.27 19.96
C VAL A 47 -17.15 2.28 19.66
N ARG A 48 -17.49 2.09 18.39
CA ARG A 48 -18.87 2.20 17.89
C ARG A 48 -19.65 0.90 18.09
N ARG A 49 -20.96 1.01 17.99
CA ARG A 49 -21.91 -0.11 18.14
C ARG A 49 -21.55 -1.30 17.23
N GLY A 50 -21.69 -2.50 17.75
CA GLY A 50 -21.39 -3.76 17.06
C GLY A 50 -19.90 -4.04 16.87
N ALA A 51 -19.01 -3.08 17.22
CA ALA A 51 -17.58 -3.32 17.19
C ALA A 51 -17.16 -4.35 18.25
N ARG A 52 -16.16 -5.17 17.91
CA ARG A 52 -15.57 -6.17 18.81
C ARG A 52 -14.08 -5.94 18.91
N VAL A 53 -13.59 -5.85 20.13
CA VAL A 53 -12.17 -5.61 20.45
C VAL A 53 -11.66 -6.81 21.25
N GLY A 54 -10.68 -7.51 20.71
CA GLY A 54 -10.09 -8.72 21.28
C GLY A 54 -9.17 -8.44 22.47
N ALA A 55 -8.75 -9.54 23.11
CA ALA A 55 -7.96 -9.53 24.32
C ALA A 55 -6.64 -8.76 24.17
N ARG A 56 -6.22 -8.04 25.21
CA ARG A 56 -4.94 -7.29 25.30
C ARG A 56 -4.73 -6.24 24.20
N THR A 57 -5.75 -5.96 23.38
CA THR A 57 -5.69 -4.91 22.37
C THR A 57 -5.74 -3.54 23.02
N VAL A 58 -4.88 -2.63 22.53
CA VAL A 58 -4.72 -1.27 23.05
C VAL A 58 -5.25 -0.26 22.04
N ILE A 59 -6.30 0.45 22.40
CA ILE A 59 -6.88 1.55 21.61
C ILE A 59 -6.42 2.86 22.23
N LYS A 60 -5.48 3.53 21.58
CA LYS A 60 -4.86 4.76 22.12
C LYS A 60 -5.74 5.99 21.89
N THR A 61 -5.38 7.06 22.54
CA THR A 61 -6.09 8.35 22.58
C THR A 61 -6.56 8.80 21.19
N GLY A 62 -7.85 9.08 21.05
CA GLY A 62 -8.46 9.60 19.83
C GLY A 62 -8.59 8.59 18.68
N ALA A 63 -8.18 7.34 18.87
CA ALA A 63 -8.41 6.30 17.86
C ALA A 63 -9.91 5.95 17.77
N VAL A 64 -10.37 5.59 16.58
CA VAL A 64 -11.77 5.28 16.29
C VAL A 64 -11.89 3.86 15.74
N VAL A 65 -12.72 3.05 16.40
CA VAL A 65 -13.15 1.74 15.91
C VAL A 65 -14.61 1.88 15.46
N GLY A 66 -14.83 1.83 14.15
CA GLY A 66 -16.12 2.05 13.49
C GLY A 66 -17.16 0.97 13.79
N GLU A 67 -18.38 1.20 13.35
CA GLU A 67 -19.51 0.26 13.53
C GLU A 67 -19.18 -1.11 12.93
N ASP A 68 -19.58 -2.20 13.62
CA ASP A 68 -19.40 -3.60 13.16
C ASP A 68 -17.96 -3.98 12.84
N THR A 69 -16.97 -3.21 13.28
CA THR A 69 -15.54 -3.49 13.08
C THR A 69 -15.08 -4.58 14.05
N VAL A 70 -14.27 -5.50 13.55
CA VAL A 70 -13.66 -6.56 14.37
C VAL A 70 -12.17 -6.33 14.46
N VAL A 71 -11.64 -6.23 15.68
CA VAL A 71 -10.20 -6.14 15.96
C VAL A 71 -9.80 -7.35 16.80
N GLY A 72 -8.82 -8.10 16.33
CA GLY A 72 -8.31 -9.28 17.00
C GLY A 72 -7.58 -8.98 18.31
N GLU A 73 -6.81 -9.95 18.78
CA GLU A 73 -6.06 -9.88 20.04
C GLU A 73 -4.69 -9.22 19.82
N ASP A 74 -4.10 -8.67 20.92
CA ASP A 74 -2.75 -8.11 20.96
C ASP A 74 -2.49 -7.00 19.91
N CYS A 75 -3.52 -6.31 19.45
CA CYS A 75 -3.39 -5.21 18.49
C CYS A 75 -3.10 -3.88 19.18
N ILE A 76 -2.45 -2.97 18.47
CA ILE A 76 -2.20 -1.60 18.94
C ILE A 76 -2.72 -0.60 17.90
N LEU A 77 -3.71 0.19 18.27
CA LEU A 77 -4.20 1.32 17.49
C LEU A 77 -3.63 2.60 18.10
N TYR A 78 -2.65 3.20 17.42
CA TYR A 78 -2.00 4.43 17.86
C TYR A 78 -2.92 5.65 17.75
N PRO A 79 -2.57 6.81 18.34
CA PRO A 79 -3.47 7.96 18.41
C PRO A 79 -4.02 8.40 17.06
N ASN A 80 -5.33 8.72 17.03
CA ASN A 80 -6.07 9.21 15.86
C ASN A 80 -6.09 8.23 14.66
N CYS A 81 -5.76 6.96 14.84
CA CYS A 81 -6.00 5.93 13.85
C CYS A 81 -7.52 5.72 13.70
N VAL A 82 -8.00 5.49 12.48
CA VAL A 82 -9.42 5.27 12.18
C VAL A 82 -9.58 3.94 11.46
N LEU A 83 -10.35 3.04 12.06
CA LEU A 83 -10.88 1.85 11.40
C LEU A 83 -12.36 2.14 11.08
N GLU A 84 -12.68 2.26 9.82
CA GLU A 84 -14.05 2.52 9.35
C GLU A 84 -14.95 1.30 9.48
N ARG A 85 -16.26 1.52 9.41
CA ARG A 85 -17.29 0.50 9.61
C ARG A 85 -17.01 -0.82 8.86
N GLY A 86 -17.20 -1.94 9.53
CA GLY A 86 -17.12 -3.28 8.97
C GLY A 86 -15.69 -3.75 8.66
N THR A 87 -14.65 -2.98 9.00
CA THR A 87 -13.26 -3.43 8.87
C THR A 87 -13.01 -4.67 9.74
N VAL A 88 -12.28 -5.64 9.20
CA VAL A 88 -11.89 -6.85 9.93
C VAL A 88 -10.38 -6.90 10.04
N VAL A 89 -9.88 -7.02 11.26
CA VAL A 89 -8.45 -7.04 11.60
C VAL A 89 -8.13 -8.32 12.36
N GLY A 90 -7.10 -9.02 11.93
CA GLY A 90 -6.54 -10.17 12.64
C GLY A 90 -5.84 -9.79 13.93
N ASN A 91 -4.93 -10.64 14.39
CA ASN A 91 -4.24 -10.49 15.67
C ASN A 91 -2.86 -9.83 15.51
N ARG A 92 -2.32 -9.25 16.58
CA ARG A 92 -0.97 -8.67 16.67
C ARG A 92 -0.69 -7.60 15.61
N CYS A 93 -1.72 -6.86 15.21
CA CYS A 93 -1.61 -5.80 14.22
C CYS A 93 -1.27 -4.47 14.89
N ILE A 94 -0.49 -3.64 14.19
CA ILE A 94 -0.07 -2.32 14.65
C ILE A 94 -0.52 -1.27 13.65
N PHE A 95 -1.26 -0.27 14.11
CA PHE A 95 -1.74 0.84 13.32
C PHE A 95 -1.13 2.14 13.82
N GLN A 96 -0.22 2.71 13.08
CA GLN A 96 0.52 3.92 13.43
C GLN A 96 -0.38 5.18 13.40
N PRO A 97 0.02 6.29 14.03
CA PRO A 97 -0.85 7.45 14.18
C PRO A 97 -1.44 7.98 12.87
N GLY A 98 -2.73 8.30 12.89
CA GLY A 98 -3.43 8.97 11.80
C GLY A 98 -3.65 8.11 10.54
N CYS A 99 -3.41 6.80 10.57
CA CYS A 99 -3.81 5.94 9.45
C CYS A 99 -5.35 5.82 9.37
N VAL A 100 -5.89 5.63 8.16
CA VAL A 100 -7.32 5.49 7.91
C VAL A 100 -7.58 4.24 7.09
N ILE A 101 -8.30 3.30 7.68
CA ILE A 101 -8.58 1.99 7.09
C ILE A 101 -10.07 1.88 6.79
N GLY A 102 -10.42 1.66 5.52
CA GLY A 102 -11.79 1.43 5.09
C GLY A 102 -12.55 2.69 4.70
N GLY A 103 -11.85 3.79 4.41
CA GLY A 103 -12.45 4.95 3.76
C GLY A 103 -12.99 4.61 2.36
N ASP A 104 -13.91 5.42 1.84
CA ASP A 104 -14.46 5.21 0.50
C ASP A 104 -13.38 5.31 -0.58
N GLY A 105 -13.33 4.33 -1.48
CA GLY A 105 -12.52 4.38 -2.68
C GLY A 105 -12.98 5.44 -3.68
N PHE A 106 -12.11 5.78 -4.62
CA PHE A 106 -12.39 6.75 -5.69
C PHE A 106 -13.23 6.09 -6.80
N GLY A 107 -14.55 6.05 -6.60
CA GLY A 107 -15.51 5.47 -7.52
C GLY A 107 -16.50 6.50 -8.04
N PHE A 108 -16.39 6.87 -9.33
CA PHE A 108 -17.29 7.81 -9.99
C PHE A 108 -17.57 7.38 -11.44
N ALA A 109 -18.82 7.52 -11.89
CA ALA A 109 -19.22 7.29 -13.27
C ALA A 109 -19.47 8.62 -13.99
N PRO A 110 -18.96 8.83 -15.19
CA PRO A 110 -19.32 10.02 -15.98
C PRO A 110 -20.75 9.88 -16.53
N PHE A 111 -21.58 10.86 -16.27
CA PHE A 111 -22.95 10.92 -16.81
C PHE A 111 -23.33 12.37 -17.15
N LYS A 112 -23.62 12.65 -18.41
CA LYS A 112 -24.02 13.97 -18.93
C LYS A 112 -23.09 15.13 -18.54
N GLY A 113 -21.77 14.86 -18.47
CA GLY A 113 -20.75 15.84 -18.12
C GLY A 113 -20.51 16.02 -16.61
N GLU A 114 -21.18 15.25 -15.77
CA GLU A 114 -21.03 15.24 -14.31
C GLU A 114 -20.43 13.92 -13.83
N TRP A 115 -19.87 13.94 -12.60
CA TRP A 115 -19.34 12.75 -11.91
C TRP A 115 -20.36 12.24 -10.89
N VAL A 116 -20.96 11.10 -11.15
CA VAL A 116 -21.90 10.44 -10.22
C VAL A 116 -21.13 9.47 -9.34
N LYS A 117 -21.22 9.67 -8.00
CA LYS A 117 -20.54 8.79 -7.03
C LYS A 117 -21.10 7.38 -7.08
N ILE A 118 -20.19 6.41 -7.10
CA ILE A 118 -20.49 4.98 -6.91
C ILE A 118 -20.30 4.68 -5.43
N PRO A 119 -21.35 4.25 -4.69
CA PRO A 119 -21.22 3.86 -3.30
C PRO A 119 -20.18 2.73 -3.13
N GLN A 120 -19.37 2.85 -2.09
CA GLN A 120 -18.36 1.87 -1.72
C GLN A 120 -18.90 1.05 -0.54
N VAL A 121 -19.32 -0.19 -0.79
CA VAL A 121 -20.03 -1.03 0.18
C VAL A 121 -19.25 -2.26 0.65
N GLY A 122 -18.12 -2.57 0.03
CA GLY A 122 -17.18 -3.58 0.48
C GLY A 122 -16.49 -3.17 1.79
N ARG A 123 -15.55 -3.98 2.23
CA ARG A 123 -14.81 -3.81 3.49
C ARG A 123 -13.31 -3.79 3.23
N VAL A 124 -12.55 -3.59 4.32
CA VAL A 124 -11.13 -3.95 4.38
C VAL A 124 -10.97 -5.15 5.31
N VAL A 125 -10.24 -6.15 4.86
CA VAL A 125 -9.91 -7.36 5.63
C VAL A 125 -8.39 -7.46 5.75
N ILE A 126 -7.90 -7.48 6.99
CA ILE A 126 -6.47 -7.50 7.34
C ILE A 126 -6.17 -8.77 8.10
N GLY A 127 -5.13 -9.48 7.70
CA GLY A 127 -4.65 -10.69 8.37
C GLY A 127 -3.92 -10.41 9.68
N ASP A 128 -3.21 -11.41 10.17
CA ASP A 128 -2.41 -11.36 11.41
C ASP A 128 -1.05 -10.68 11.17
N ASP A 129 -0.46 -10.13 12.24
CA ASP A 129 0.90 -9.60 12.23
C ASP A 129 1.14 -8.47 11.19
N VAL A 130 0.12 -7.71 10.84
CA VAL A 130 0.21 -6.58 9.88
C VAL A 130 0.59 -5.31 10.61
N GLU A 131 1.51 -4.53 10.01
CA GLU A 131 1.82 -3.18 10.49
C GLU A 131 1.52 -2.16 9.41
N ILE A 132 0.82 -1.09 9.79
CA ILE A 132 0.44 0.02 8.90
C ILE A 132 0.97 1.33 9.45
N GLY A 133 1.81 1.98 8.67
CA GLY A 133 2.51 3.21 8.99
C GLY A 133 1.62 4.44 9.11
N ALA A 134 2.19 5.51 9.67
CA ALA A 134 1.47 6.75 9.94
C ALA A 134 0.94 7.42 8.67
N GLY A 135 -0.30 7.90 8.72
CA GLY A 135 -0.94 8.57 7.59
C GLY A 135 -1.20 7.69 6.36
N THR A 136 -1.02 6.38 6.47
CA THR A 136 -1.36 5.42 5.41
C THR A 136 -2.88 5.28 5.30
N THR A 137 -3.39 5.23 4.08
CA THR A 137 -4.82 5.08 3.79
C THR A 137 -5.07 3.81 2.97
N VAL A 138 -6.10 3.07 3.36
CA VAL A 138 -6.54 1.84 2.69
C VAL A 138 -8.03 1.98 2.38
N ASP A 139 -8.36 2.09 1.11
CA ASP A 139 -9.74 2.22 0.68
C ASP A 139 -10.50 0.90 0.80
N ARG A 140 -11.77 0.97 1.18
CA ARG A 140 -12.68 -0.18 1.11
C ARG A 140 -12.96 -0.57 -0.34
N GLY A 141 -13.30 -1.82 -0.57
CA GLY A 141 -13.73 -2.24 -1.89
C GLY A 141 -15.07 -1.64 -2.31
N ALA A 142 -15.28 -1.58 -3.62
CA ALA A 142 -16.53 -1.09 -4.16
C ALA A 142 -17.71 -2.01 -3.82
N LEU A 143 -17.59 -3.30 -4.14
CA LEU A 143 -18.55 -4.36 -3.78
C LEU A 143 -17.86 -5.48 -3.01
N GLU A 144 -16.71 -5.95 -3.48
CA GLU A 144 -15.86 -6.93 -2.81
C GLU A 144 -14.90 -6.25 -1.84
N ASP A 145 -14.21 -7.04 -1.01
CA ASP A 145 -13.28 -6.53 -0.01
C ASP A 145 -11.92 -6.13 -0.61
N THR A 146 -11.28 -5.11 -0.04
CA THR A 146 -9.84 -4.88 -0.12
C THR A 146 -9.15 -5.76 0.92
N VAL A 147 -8.08 -6.46 0.57
CA VAL A 147 -7.47 -7.50 1.42
C VAL A 147 -5.98 -7.27 1.61
N ILE A 148 -5.51 -7.40 2.86
CA ILE A 148 -4.08 -7.37 3.21
C ILE A 148 -3.74 -8.67 3.94
N GLY A 149 -2.80 -9.44 3.40
CA GLY A 149 -2.37 -10.73 3.94
C GLY A 149 -1.45 -10.61 5.15
N ASP A 150 -1.32 -11.74 5.88
CA ASP A 150 -0.56 -11.84 7.12
C ASP A 150 0.89 -11.36 6.98
N GLY A 151 1.43 -10.78 8.04
CA GLY A 151 2.84 -10.40 8.13
C GLY A 151 3.25 -9.22 7.25
N THR A 152 2.35 -8.60 6.51
CA THR A 152 2.63 -7.47 5.62
C THR A 152 2.98 -6.21 6.41
N LYS A 153 3.98 -5.46 5.94
CA LYS A 153 4.48 -4.23 6.54
C LYS A 153 4.37 -3.07 5.56
N LEU A 154 3.54 -2.11 5.90
CA LEU A 154 3.34 -0.88 5.13
C LEU A 154 3.92 0.28 5.91
N ASP A 155 4.83 1.02 5.30
CA ASP A 155 5.43 2.22 5.87
C ASP A 155 4.45 3.41 5.80
N ASN A 156 4.92 4.61 6.07
CA ASN A 156 4.10 5.82 6.19
C ASN A 156 3.59 6.34 4.84
N GLN A 157 2.43 7.00 4.86
CA GLN A 157 1.86 7.72 3.72
C GLN A 157 1.66 6.85 2.47
N ILE A 158 1.33 5.59 2.65
CA ILE A 158 0.96 4.69 1.56
C ILE A 158 -0.52 4.86 1.23
N GLN A 159 -0.89 4.81 -0.06
CA GLN A 159 -2.25 4.72 -0.54
C GLN A 159 -2.50 3.36 -1.18
N LEU A 160 -3.42 2.58 -0.62
CA LEU A 160 -3.98 1.39 -1.26
C LEU A 160 -5.39 1.69 -1.76
N GLY A 161 -5.62 1.47 -3.05
CA GLY A 161 -6.90 1.70 -3.70
C GLY A 161 -7.93 0.61 -3.39
N HIS A 162 -9.18 0.89 -3.75
CA HIS A 162 -10.30 -0.04 -3.54
C HIS A 162 -10.08 -1.38 -4.27
N ASN A 163 -10.48 -2.47 -3.64
CA ASN A 163 -10.36 -3.83 -4.20
C ASN A 163 -8.92 -4.32 -4.42
N ASP A 164 -7.92 -3.66 -3.84
CA ASP A 164 -6.55 -4.16 -3.89
C ASP A 164 -6.43 -5.45 -3.07
N ARG A 165 -5.60 -6.37 -3.55
CA ARG A 165 -5.28 -7.63 -2.88
C ARG A 165 -3.78 -7.68 -2.65
N ILE A 166 -3.36 -7.40 -1.43
CA ILE A 166 -1.97 -7.46 -1.01
C ILE A 166 -1.72 -8.81 -0.35
N GLY A 167 -0.75 -9.54 -0.85
CA GLY A 167 -0.37 -10.86 -0.36
C GLY A 167 0.24 -10.85 1.04
N ARG A 168 0.76 -12.01 1.45
CA ARG A 168 1.42 -12.18 2.75
C ARG A 168 2.87 -11.75 2.70
N HIS A 169 3.37 -11.23 3.85
CA HIS A 169 4.77 -10.83 4.01
C HIS A 169 5.26 -9.85 2.93
N VAL A 170 4.39 -9.00 2.43
CA VAL A 170 4.74 -7.92 1.53
C VAL A 170 5.33 -6.77 2.33
N VAL A 171 6.37 -6.13 1.80
CA VAL A 171 6.98 -4.94 2.42
C VAL A 171 6.91 -3.77 1.44
N MET A 172 6.34 -2.65 1.88
CA MET A 172 6.28 -1.42 1.09
C MET A 172 6.88 -0.26 1.88
N ALA A 173 7.83 0.43 1.29
CA ALA A 173 8.40 1.64 1.86
C ALA A 173 7.49 2.85 1.65
N ALA A 174 7.80 3.96 2.30
CA ALA A 174 6.93 5.13 2.37
C ALA A 174 6.50 5.71 1.02
N CYS A 175 5.32 6.34 1.00
CA CYS A 175 4.77 7.08 -0.16
C CYS A 175 4.46 6.20 -1.38
N VAL A 176 4.31 4.90 -1.25
CA VAL A 176 3.84 4.02 -2.33
C VAL A 176 2.37 4.29 -2.61
N GLY A 177 1.99 4.37 -3.89
CA GLY A 177 0.60 4.47 -4.33
C GLY A 177 0.21 3.29 -5.22
N ILE A 178 -0.89 2.62 -4.88
CA ILE A 178 -1.46 1.52 -5.67
C ILE A 178 -2.89 1.91 -6.06
N ALA A 179 -3.14 1.96 -7.36
CA ALA A 179 -4.49 2.21 -7.87
C ALA A 179 -5.32 0.92 -7.83
N GLY A 180 -6.61 1.09 -7.63
CA GLY A 180 -7.54 0.02 -7.28
C GLY A 180 -7.56 -1.21 -8.20
N SER A 181 -8.03 -2.32 -7.66
CA SER A 181 -8.13 -3.63 -8.32
C SER A 181 -6.78 -4.25 -8.71
N THR A 182 -5.72 -3.88 -8.01
CA THR A 182 -4.37 -4.43 -8.20
C THR A 182 -4.14 -5.60 -7.24
N THR A 183 -3.46 -6.63 -7.72
CA THR A 183 -3.01 -7.75 -6.90
C THR A 183 -1.48 -7.72 -6.78
N VAL A 184 -0.98 -7.73 -5.55
CA VAL A 184 0.44 -7.87 -5.22
C VAL A 184 0.64 -9.21 -4.54
N GLY A 185 1.38 -10.11 -5.15
CA GLY A 185 1.64 -11.47 -4.63
C GLY A 185 2.47 -11.46 -3.34
N ASP A 186 2.52 -12.64 -2.69
CA ASP A 186 3.28 -12.84 -1.45
C ASP A 186 4.75 -12.45 -1.59
N HIS A 187 5.37 -11.98 -0.50
CA HIS A 187 6.81 -11.68 -0.42
C HIS A 187 7.33 -10.63 -1.43
N CYS A 188 6.46 -9.79 -1.98
CA CYS A 188 6.89 -8.67 -2.82
C CYS A 188 7.54 -7.57 -1.97
N MET A 189 8.51 -6.88 -2.56
CA MET A 189 9.18 -5.72 -1.96
C MET A 189 8.98 -4.48 -2.85
N VAL A 190 8.43 -3.42 -2.28
CA VAL A 190 8.13 -2.19 -3.02
C VAL A 190 8.89 -1.01 -2.42
N GLY A 191 9.77 -0.44 -3.21
CA GLY A 191 10.56 0.75 -2.84
C GLY A 191 9.71 2.01 -2.74
N GLY A 192 10.17 2.94 -1.90
CA GLY A 192 9.43 4.17 -1.60
C GLY A 192 9.07 5.00 -2.84
N ALA A 193 7.95 5.70 -2.76
CA ALA A 193 7.40 6.54 -3.83
C ALA A 193 7.14 5.81 -5.16
N ALA A 194 7.05 4.47 -5.17
CA ALA A 194 6.61 3.73 -6.35
C ALA A 194 5.11 3.94 -6.58
N MET A 195 4.71 4.07 -7.85
CA MET A 195 3.32 4.26 -8.27
C MET A 195 2.88 3.12 -9.18
N ILE A 196 1.80 2.43 -8.84
CA ILE A 196 1.34 1.24 -9.52
C ILE A 196 -0.07 1.49 -10.07
N ASN A 197 -0.22 1.34 -11.39
CA ASN A 197 -1.53 1.46 -12.05
C ASN A 197 -2.50 0.37 -11.59
N GLY A 198 -3.79 0.65 -11.70
CA GLY A 198 -4.86 -0.28 -11.38
C GLY A 198 -4.92 -1.50 -12.30
N HIS A 199 -5.61 -2.53 -11.83
CA HIS A 199 -5.88 -3.78 -12.56
C HIS A 199 -4.60 -4.54 -13.00
N ILE A 200 -3.54 -4.43 -12.21
CA ILE A 200 -2.27 -5.13 -12.46
C ILE A 200 -2.15 -6.31 -11.50
N ASN A 201 -1.62 -7.41 -11.99
CA ASN A 201 -1.22 -8.54 -11.15
C ASN A 201 0.31 -8.62 -11.10
N ILE A 202 0.87 -8.45 -9.91
CA ILE A 202 2.31 -8.53 -9.63
C ILE A 202 2.58 -9.90 -8.99
N PRO A 203 3.32 -10.80 -9.65
CA PRO A 203 3.60 -12.14 -9.12
C PRO A 203 4.38 -12.10 -7.81
N ALA A 204 4.18 -13.12 -6.97
CA ALA A 204 4.88 -13.28 -5.71
C ALA A 204 6.42 -13.23 -5.87
N GLY A 205 7.12 -12.67 -4.87
CA GLY A 205 8.58 -12.54 -4.87
C GLY A 205 9.13 -11.45 -5.81
N SER A 206 8.27 -10.64 -6.39
CA SER A 206 8.69 -9.52 -7.24
C SER A 206 9.21 -8.35 -6.43
N GLY A 207 10.09 -7.54 -7.04
CA GLY A 207 10.61 -6.31 -6.44
C GLY A 207 10.39 -5.09 -7.33
N ILE A 208 10.11 -3.96 -6.70
CA ILE A 208 9.95 -2.67 -7.36
C ILE A 208 10.90 -1.68 -6.71
N GLY A 209 11.78 -1.08 -7.52
CA GLY A 209 12.71 -0.05 -7.06
C GLY A 209 11.99 1.27 -6.69
N PRO A 210 12.62 2.13 -5.89
CA PRO A 210 12.01 3.39 -5.44
C PRO A 210 11.70 4.32 -6.63
N GLY A 211 10.64 5.14 -6.51
CA GLY A 211 10.24 6.12 -7.53
C GLY A 211 9.78 5.51 -8.86
N THR A 212 9.55 4.20 -8.91
CA THR A 212 9.22 3.48 -10.15
C THR A 212 7.73 3.58 -10.47
N ALA A 213 7.39 3.93 -11.71
CA ALA A 213 6.04 3.88 -12.23
C ALA A 213 5.77 2.55 -12.94
N ILE A 214 4.85 1.75 -12.42
CA ILE A 214 4.42 0.46 -12.97
C ILE A 214 3.13 0.64 -13.75
N THR A 215 3.18 0.49 -15.07
CA THR A 215 2.03 0.57 -15.97
C THR A 215 1.57 -0.80 -16.46
N GLY A 216 2.27 -1.88 -16.10
CA GLY A 216 1.95 -3.24 -16.44
C GLY A 216 3.00 -4.23 -15.94
N TRP A 217 2.61 -5.51 -15.83
CA TRP A 217 3.50 -6.58 -15.39
C TRP A 217 3.37 -7.79 -16.32
N GLY A 218 4.39 -8.63 -16.34
CA GLY A 218 4.37 -9.93 -17.02
C GLY A 218 3.81 -11.03 -16.11
N LYS A 219 3.88 -12.28 -16.58
CA LYS A 219 3.41 -13.45 -15.81
C LYS A 219 4.39 -13.91 -14.74
N GLU A 220 5.69 -13.63 -14.94
CA GLU A 220 6.77 -14.12 -14.09
C GLU A 220 7.20 -13.07 -13.06
N PRO A 221 7.73 -13.51 -11.89
CA PRO A 221 8.38 -12.61 -10.94
C PRO A 221 9.54 -11.86 -11.57
N ALA A 222 9.72 -10.59 -11.21
CA ALA A 222 10.79 -9.76 -11.74
C ALA A 222 11.22 -8.67 -10.75
N GLN A 223 12.41 -8.12 -10.97
CA GLN A 223 12.88 -6.90 -10.34
C GLN A 223 12.75 -5.76 -11.35
N LYS A 224 11.93 -4.75 -11.05
CA LYS A 224 11.73 -3.60 -11.93
C LYS A 224 12.15 -2.31 -11.25
N THR A 225 12.90 -1.50 -11.98
CA THR A 225 13.30 -0.16 -11.55
C THR A 225 13.17 0.78 -12.73
N GLY A 226 12.54 1.93 -12.54
CA GLY A 226 12.31 2.90 -13.59
C GLY A 226 12.22 4.32 -13.05
N PHE A 227 13.36 4.89 -12.65
CA PHE A 227 13.50 6.30 -12.29
C PHE A 227 14.78 6.87 -12.91
N PHE A 228 14.84 8.18 -13.02
CA PHE A 228 16.05 8.87 -13.44
C PHE A 228 16.95 9.16 -12.23
N PRO A 229 18.25 8.84 -12.28
CA PRO A 229 19.18 9.27 -11.26
C PRO A 229 19.25 10.80 -11.21
N ALA A 230 19.58 11.33 -10.05
CA ALA A 230 19.84 12.77 -9.91
C ALA A 230 21.04 13.17 -10.78
N LEU A 231 20.90 14.25 -11.52
CA LEU A 231 21.92 14.81 -12.40
C LEU A 231 22.12 16.29 -12.03
N GLU A 232 23.26 16.84 -12.40
CA GLU A 232 23.46 18.30 -12.37
C GLU A 232 22.39 19.00 -13.23
N GLY A 233 21.93 20.18 -12.79
CA GLY A 233 20.75 20.84 -13.39
C GLY A 233 20.83 21.02 -14.90
N ARG A 234 22.04 21.33 -15.44
CA ARG A 234 22.27 21.49 -16.88
C ARG A 234 22.13 20.14 -17.62
N ASP A 235 22.70 19.08 -17.07
CA ASP A 235 22.65 17.75 -17.66
C ASP A 235 21.23 17.18 -17.62
N PHE A 236 20.47 17.43 -16.53
CA PHE A 236 19.06 17.08 -16.45
C PHE A 236 18.23 17.74 -17.56
N GLN A 237 18.47 19.03 -17.85
CA GLN A 237 17.80 19.74 -18.95
C GLN A 237 18.11 19.11 -20.32
N LEU A 238 19.39 18.75 -20.56
CA LEU A 238 19.80 18.09 -21.79
C LEU A 238 19.16 16.71 -21.95
N VAL A 239 19.10 15.91 -20.88
CA VAL A 239 18.42 14.61 -20.86
C VAL A 239 16.93 14.80 -21.16
N GLY A 240 16.26 15.73 -20.51
CA GLY A 240 14.84 16.04 -20.76
C GLY A 240 14.56 16.43 -22.22
N ALA A 241 15.41 17.29 -22.81
CA ALA A 241 15.32 17.66 -24.21
C ALA A 241 15.54 16.46 -25.16
N THR A 242 16.46 15.56 -24.80
CA THR A 242 16.74 14.34 -25.57
C THR A 242 15.54 13.37 -25.51
N ILE A 243 14.96 13.15 -24.34
CA ILE A 243 13.78 12.28 -24.16
C ILE A 243 12.61 12.76 -25.01
N SER A 244 12.34 14.05 -25.03
CA SER A 244 11.25 14.62 -25.84
C SER A 244 11.44 14.39 -27.36
N ARG A 245 12.69 14.18 -27.80
CA ARG A 245 13.04 13.91 -29.20
C ARG A 245 13.14 12.41 -29.56
N LEU A 246 13.07 11.50 -28.58
CA LEU A 246 13.20 10.04 -28.82
C LEU A 246 12.30 9.52 -29.95
N PRO A 247 11.01 9.94 -30.11
CA PRO A 247 10.19 9.49 -31.22
C PRO A 247 10.75 9.90 -32.60
N ALA A 248 11.29 11.11 -32.73
CA ALA A 248 11.93 11.59 -33.96
C ALA A 248 13.24 10.85 -34.24
N MET A 249 14.10 10.73 -33.24
CA MET A 249 15.36 9.99 -33.32
C MET A 249 15.15 8.52 -33.73
N ARG A 250 14.12 7.87 -33.20
CA ARG A 250 13.75 6.51 -33.61
C ARG A 250 13.39 6.42 -35.10
N LYS A 251 12.69 7.41 -35.63
CA LYS A 251 12.31 7.50 -37.05
C LYS A 251 13.55 7.71 -37.92
N GLU A 252 14.44 8.62 -37.54
CA GLU A 252 15.70 8.90 -38.22
C GLU A 252 16.59 7.66 -38.23
N LEU A 253 16.74 6.98 -37.09
CA LEU A 253 17.54 5.75 -36.97
C LEU A 253 17.05 4.64 -37.91
N LYS A 254 15.73 4.45 -38.01
CA LYS A 254 15.16 3.49 -38.95
C LYS A 254 15.42 3.86 -40.42
N ALA A 255 15.36 5.14 -40.75
CA ALA A 255 15.67 5.62 -42.10
C ALA A 255 17.15 5.41 -42.44
N LEU A 256 18.06 5.70 -41.50
CA LEU A 256 19.50 5.46 -41.65
C LEU A 256 19.81 3.98 -41.85
N ALA A 257 19.22 3.09 -41.02
CA ALA A 257 19.41 1.64 -41.13
C ALA A 257 18.97 1.11 -42.51
N ARG A 258 17.84 1.63 -43.04
CA ARG A 258 17.39 1.27 -44.41
C ARG A 258 18.39 1.73 -45.48
N ARG A 259 18.86 2.98 -45.39
CA ARG A 259 19.87 3.48 -46.36
C ARG A 259 21.17 2.73 -46.30
N MET A 260 21.62 2.30 -45.12
CA MET A 260 22.80 1.44 -44.98
C MET A 260 22.60 0.11 -45.69
N ALA A 261 21.47 -0.55 -45.49
CA ALA A 261 21.17 -1.81 -46.15
C ALA A 261 21.14 -1.67 -47.68
N GLU A 262 20.58 -0.57 -48.21
CA GLU A 262 20.56 -0.25 -49.63
C GLU A 262 21.98 -0.05 -50.20
N LEU A 263 22.88 0.65 -49.47
CA LEU A 263 24.26 0.87 -49.83
C LEU A 263 25.08 -0.44 -49.80
N GLU A 264 24.89 -1.27 -48.78
CA GLU A 264 25.55 -2.59 -48.70
C GLU A 264 25.13 -3.49 -49.87
N ALA A 265 23.88 -3.48 -50.28
CA ALA A 265 23.41 -4.22 -51.45
C ALA A 265 24.05 -3.73 -52.76
N LEU A 266 24.19 -2.40 -52.92
CA LEU A 266 24.86 -1.82 -54.08
C LEU A 266 26.35 -2.15 -54.15
N ILE A 267 27.05 -2.16 -53.00
CA ILE A 267 28.48 -2.55 -52.94
C ILE A 267 28.66 -4.00 -53.36
N ARG A 268 27.83 -4.93 -52.82
CA ARG A 268 27.89 -6.35 -53.19
C ARG A 268 27.64 -6.57 -54.68
N SER A 269 26.67 -5.84 -55.27
CA SER A 269 26.40 -5.96 -56.70
C SER A 269 27.46 -5.33 -57.61
N ALA A 270 28.36 -4.51 -57.08
CA ALA A 270 29.48 -3.92 -57.79
C ALA A 270 30.78 -4.75 -57.71
N GLU A 271 30.82 -5.71 -56.79
CA GLU A 271 31.93 -6.66 -56.60
C GLU A 271 31.72 -7.99 -57.37
N GLU A 272 30.49 -8.24 -57.86
CA GLU A 272 30.13 -9.34 -58.80
C GLU A 272 30.30 -8.91 -60.27
#